data_07fbc20207942d91b236f7fe3acbc1e3
#
_entry.id   07fbc20207942d91b236f7fe3acbc1e3
#
_cell.length_a   1.000
_cell.length_b   1.000
_cell.length_c   1.000
_cell.angle_alpha   90.00
_cell.angle_beta   90.00
_cell.angle_gamma   90.00
#
_symmetry.space_group_name_H-M   'P 1'
#
loop_
_entity.id
_entity.type
_entity.pdbx_description
1 polymer ?
#
loop_
_entity_poly.entity_id
_entity_poly.type
_entity_poly.pdbx_seq_one_letter_code
_entity_poly.pdbx_strand_id
1 'polypeptide(L)'
;MVSLLTALFLSVASASEWTESARESGCVFYNGVSTGKVLPVRAVCEWTVLPARLHAMIAPANRFQEYLSGVSSSDSVASPPEIIRVLQVHVFTGVTDRAAFMDYTVTDIPGGKRYAFQKAVDQSALPERFVQIAQNTGKWEVTETSSGSRLVFEHAYDAGGYLPGFLVRWFQGAGTRQVITETKAFAEKPD
;
A
#
# COMPACT_ATOMS: atom_id res chain seq x y z
N MET A 1 31.47 -34.96 38.53
CA MET A 1 30.62 -35.32 37.38
C MET A 1 29.70 -34.16 37.08
N VAL A 2 29.99 -33.38 36.08
CA VAL A 2 29.18 -32.18 35.67
C VAL A 2 28.35 -32.61 34.47
N SER A 3 27.03 -32.67 34.65
CA SER A 3 26.08 -33.05 33.58
C SER A 3 25.77 -31.82 32.71
N LEU A 4 26.24 -31.82 31.46
CA LEU A 4 25.88 -30.85 30.46
C LEU A 4 24.44 -31.13 29.95
N LEU A 5 23.49 -30.29 30.31
CA LEU A 5 22.18 -30.25 29.64
C LEU A 5 22.31 -29.47 28.35
N THR A 6 22.25 -30.19 27.24
CA THR A 6 22.15 -29.60 25.88
C THR A 6 20.72 -29.20 25.65
N ALA A 7 20.41 -27.89 25.69
CA ALA A 7 19.11 -27.38 25.34
C ALA A 7 18.94 -27.40 23.81
N LEU A 8 18.05 -28.25 23.33
CA LEU A 8 17.63 -28.31 21.93
C LEU A 8 16.70 -27.12 21.66
N PHE A 9 17.19 -26.07 21.01
CA PHE A 9 16.35 -25.01 20.47
C PHE A 9 15.62 -25.55 19.23
N LEU A 10 14.36 -25.93 19.38
CA LEU A 10 13.47 -26.12 18.24
C LEU A 10 13.20 -24.75 17.62
N SER A 11 13.82 -24.48 16.49
CA SER A 11 13.47 -23.37 15.60
C SER A 11 12.08 -23.65 15.04
N VAL A 12 11.06 -23.02 15.61
CA VAL A 12 9.72 -22.98 15.02
C VAL A 12 9.85 -22.13 13.75
N ALA A 13 9.87 -22.77 12.59
CA ALA A 13 9.74 -22.08 11.33
C ALA A 13 8.38 -21.35 11.35
N SER A 14 8.42 -20.02 11.49
CA SER A 14 7.23 -19.18 11.38
C SER A 14 6.67 -19.41 9.98
N ALA A 15 5.51 -20.02 9.88
CA ALA A 15 4.80 -20.15 8.62
C ALA A 15 4.67 -18.75 8.03
N SER A 16 5.02 -18.57 6.77
CA SER A 16 4.93 -17.30 6.04
C SER A 16 3.50 -16.78 6.19
N GLU A 17 3.34 -15.59 6.76
CA GLU A 17 2.03 -14.93 6.91
C GLU A 17 1.39 -14.60 5.54
N TRP A 18 2.08 -14.88 4.43
CA TRP A 18 1.72 -14.51 3.08
C TRP A 18 1.59 -15.74 2.18
N THR A 19 0.46 -15.85 1.48
CA THR A 19 0.18 -16.89 0.48
C THR A 19 0.19 -16.27 -0.92
N GLU A 20 0.95 -16.82 -1.85
CA GLU A 20 0.96 -16.37 -3.23
C GLU A 20 -0.43 -16.54 -3.87
N SER A 21 -0.89 -15.49 -4.56
CA SER A 21 -2.22 -15.44 -5.18
C SER A 21 -2.19 -15.26 -6.70
N ALA A 22 -1.15 -14.63 -7.26
CA ALA A 22 -0.98 -14.42 -8.70
C ALA A 22 0.47 -14.07 -9.07
N ARG A 23 0.79 -14.22 -10.38
CA ARG A 23 2.00 -13.70 -11.01
C ARG A 23 1.63 -13.03 -12.31
N GLU A 24 1.97 -11.75 -12.46
CA GLU A 24 1.73 -11.00 -13.70
C GLU A 24 2.60 -9.73 -13.76
N SER A 25 2.93 -9.28 -14.95
CA SER A 25 3.60 -7.98 -15.22
C SER A 25 4.91 -7.75 -14.46
N GLY A 26 5.68 -8.82 -14.20
CA GLY A 26 6.92 -8.76 -13.42
C GLY A 26 6.70 -8.66 -11.91
N CYS A 27 5.50 -9.00 -11.43
CA CYS A 27 5.13 -8.98 -10.02
C CYS A 27 4.64 -10.33 -9.53
N VAL A 28 4.85 -10.60 -8.25
CA VAL A 28 4.22 -11.68 -7.49
C VAL A 28 3.28 -11.03 -6.47
N PHE A 29 2.05 -11.48 -6.45
CA PHE A 29 1.01 -11.00 -5.53
C PHE A 29 0.77 -12.03 -4.43
N TYR A 30 0.52 -11.54 -3.23
CA TYR A 30 0.27 -12.37 -2.05
C TYR A 30 -0.94 -11.86 -1.29
N ASN A 31 -1.64 -12.79 -0.65
CA ASN A 31 -2.65 -12.51 0.36
C ASN A 31 -2.08 -12.82 1.74
N GLY A 32 -2.33 -11.94 2.69
CA GLY A 32 -2.01 -12.14 4.10
C GLY A 32 -3.14 -12.87 4.84
N VAL A 33 -3.00 -12.98 6.15
CA VAL A 33 -4.05 -13.52 7.01
C VAL A 33 -5.16 -12.49 7.17
N SER A 34 -6.39 -12.88 6.81
CA SER A 34 -7.56 -12.00 6.92
C SER A 34 -7.89 -11.69 8.38
N THR A 35 -8.16 -10.42 8.68
CA THR A 35 -8.61 -9.96 10.00
C THR A 35 -9.97 -9.28 9.83
N GLY A 36 -11.03 -9.99 10.20
CA GLY A 36 -12.41 -9.52 9.98
C GLY A 36 -12.72 -9.34 8.49
N LYS A 37 -13.00 -8.11 8.07
CA LYS A 37 -13.31 -7.75 6.67
C LYS A 37 -12.07 -7.38 5.85
N VAL A 38 -10.91 -7.29 6.48
CA VAL A 38 -9.68 -6.83 5.85
C VAL A 38 -8.83 -8.02 5.45
N LEU A 39 -8.50 -8.13 4.17
CA LEU A 39 -7.49 -9.02 3.64
C LEU A 39 -6.26 -8.20 3.29
N PRO A 40 -5.16 -8.30 4.06
CA PRO A 40 -3.90 -7.67 3.67
C PRO A 40 -3.40 -8.25 2.35
N VAL A 41 -2.88 -7.40 1.50
CA VAL A 41 -2.31 -7.79 0.21
C VAL A 41 -0.90 -7.27 0.08
N ARG A 42 -0.06 -8.00 -0.66
CA ARG A 42 1.32 -7.60 -0.98
C ARG A 42 1.57 -7.84 -2.45
N ALA A 43 2.25 -6.89 -3.10
CA ALA A 43 2.87 -7.09 -4.40
C ALA A 43 4.39 -6.92 -4.26
N VAL A 44 5.14 -7.80 -4.89
CA VAL A 44 6.61 -7.73 -5.02
C VAL A 44 6.93 -7.72 -6.50
N CYS A 45 7.49 -6.63 -6.98
CA CYS A 45 7.73 -6.40 -8.41
C CYS A 45 9.22 -6.17 -8.68
N GLU A 46 9.71 -6.70 -9.80
CA GLU A 46 11.02 -6.41 -10.37
C GLU A 46 10.80 -5.74 -11.73
N TRP A 47 11.22 -4.46 -11.84
CA TRP A 47 11.00 -3.65 -13.03
C TRP A 47 12.29 -3.01 -13.51
N THR A 48 12.40 -2.77 -14.82
CA THR A 48 13.51 -2.03 -15.43
C THR A 48 13.42 -0.51 -15.22
N VAL A 49 12.36 -0.04 -14.55
CA VAL A 49 12.18 1.37 -14.17
C VAL A 49 13.24 1.77 -13.13
N LEU A 50 13.84 2.95 -13.30
CA LEU A 50 14.83 3.47 -12.38
C LEU A 50 14.20 3.82 -11.01
N PRO A 51 14.86 3.55 -9.88
CA PRO A 51 14.34 3.90 -8.55
C PRO A 51 13.96 5.37 -8.41
N ALA A 52 14.75 6.28 -8.98
CA ALA A 52 14.49 7.72 -8.94
C ALA A 52 13.11 8.08 -9.51
N ARG A 53 12.68 7.40 -10.59
CA ARG A 53 11.35 7.62 -11.19
C ARG A 53 10.24 7.22 -10.24
N LEU A 54 10.34 6.04 -9.61
CA LEU A 54 9.36 5.57 -8.62
C LEU A 54 9.34 6.47 -7.37
N HIS A 55 10.50 6.91 -6.89
CA HIS A 55 10.58 7.87 -5.79
C HIS A 55 9.87 9.18 -6.12
N ALA A 56 10.07 9.74 -7.32
CA ALA A 56 9.43 10.98 -7.75
C ALA A 56 7.89 10.86 -7.86
N MET A 57 7.37 9.65 -8.10
CA MET A 57 5.93 9.39 -8.15
C MET A 57 5.31 9.20 -6.77
N ILE A 58 5.97 8.43 -5.89
CA ILE A 58 5.40 7.99 -4.62
C ILE A 58 5.61 9.01 -3.51
N ALA A 59 6.78 9.69 -3.47
CA ALA A 59 7.13 10.64 -2.41
C ALA A 59 6.13 11.80 -2.27
N PRO A 60 5.66 12.47 -3.37
CA PRO A 60 4.64 13.48 -3.27
C PRO A 60 3.25 12.83 -3.20
N ALA A 61 2.84 12.38 -2.01
CA ALA A 61 1.56 11.70 -1.79
C ALA A 61 0.32 12.46 -2.32
N ASN A 62 0.45 13.75 -2.63
CA ASN A 62 -0.59 14.59 -3.22
C ASN A 62 -0.72 14.46 -4.75
N ARG A 63 -0.07 13.49 -5.38
CA ARG A 63 -0.11 13.28 -6.84
C ARG A 63 -0.74 11.95 -7.27
N PHE A 64 -1.28 11.17 -6.35
CA PHE A 64 -1.83 9.85 -6.68
C PHE A 64 -2.97 9.89 -7.69
N GLN A 65 -3.77 10.94 -7.73
CA GLN A 65 -4.82 11.14 -8.75
C GLN A 65 -4.29 11.25 -10.19
N GLU A 66 -2.99 11.51 -10.38
CA GLU A 66 -2.39 11.60 -11.71
C GLU A 66 -2.24 10.22 -12.38
N TYR A 67 -2.20 9.15 -11.60
CA TYR A 67 -1.94 7.82 -12.11
C TYR A 67 -2.74 6.68 -11.47
N LEU A 68 -3.46 6.91 -10.37
CA LEU A 68 -4.34 5.92 -9.75
C LEU A 68 -5.79 6.30 -10.02
N SER A 69 -6.46 5.58 -10.92
CA SER A 69 -7.84 5.86 -11.32
C SER A 69 -8.86 5.73 -10.17
N GLY A 70 -8.53 4.98 -9.12
CA GLY A 70 -9.33 4.87 -7.90
C GLY A 70 -9.19 6.06 -6.94
N VAL A 71 -8.32 7.04 -7.23
CA VAL A 71 -8.09 8.24 -6.42
C VAL A 71 -8.50 9.47 -7.23
N SER A 72 -9.55 10.17 -6.82
CA SER A 72 -10.01 11.38 -7.52
C SER A 72 -9.31 12.65 -7.06
N SER A 73 -8.86 12.70 -5.82
CA SER A 73 -7.99 13.76 -5.30
C SER A 73 -7.12 13.27 -4.15
N SER A 74 -5.97 13.94 -3.98
CA SER A 74 -5.03 13.73 -2.90
C SER A 74 -4.42 15.08 -2.55
N ASP A 75 -5.08 15.85 -1.71
CA ASP A 75 -4.76 17.26 -1.45
C ASP A 75 -3.92 17.41 -0.19
N SER A 76 -2.79 18.13 -0.28
CA SER A 76 -1.92 18.39 0.87
C SER A 76 -2.65 19.14 1.97
N VAL A 77 -2.45 18.71 3.21
CA VAL A 77 -3.02 19.31 4.43
C VAL A 77 -1.88 19.61 5.41
N ALA A 78 -2.07 20.64 6.24
CA ALA A 78 -1.09 20.99 7.27
C ALA A 78 -0.84 19.80 8.22
N SER A 79 0.43 19.55 8.52
CA SER A 79 0.89 18.41 9.34
C SER A 79 2.23 18.74 10.01
N PRO A 80 2.65 17.98 11.03
CA PRO A 80 4.02 18.05 11.56
C PRO A 80 5.07 17.83 10.45
N PRO A 81 6.27 18.41 10.57
CA PRO A 81 7.28 18.38 9.51
C PRO A 81 7.71 16.98 9.04
N GLU A 82 7.64 15.98 9.92
CA GLU A 82 8.02 14.60 9.65
C GLU A 82 6.91 13.76 9.01
N ILE A 83 5.70 14.34 8.88
CA ILE A 83 4.52 13.68 8.31
C ILE A 83 4.07 14.43 7.07
N ILE A 84 3.85 13.72 5.99
CA ILE A 84 3.14 14.23 4.82
C ILE A 84 1.68 13.84 4.99
N ARG A 85 0.79 14.81 5.24
CA ARG A 85 -0.64 14.56 5.36
C ARG A 85 -1.38 15.01 4.11
N VAL A 86 -2.26 14.16 3.62
CA VAL A 86 -3.16 14.47 2.51
C VAL A 86 -4.60 14.10 2.85
N LEU A 87 -5.56 14.87 2.34
CA LEU A 87 -6.93 14.44 2.22
C LEU A 87 -7.06 13.62 0.92
N GLN A 88 -7.26 12.33 1.05
CA GLN A 88 -7.36 11.43 -0.09
C GLN A 88 -8.81 11.01 -0.31
N VAL A 89 -9.31 11.17 -1.55
CA VAL A 89 -10.67 10.79 -1.95
C VAL A 89 -10.61 9.62 -2.91
N HIS A 90 -11.25 8.53 -2.53
CA HIS A 90 -11.36 7.31 -3.31
C HIS A 90 -12.73 7.21 -3.98
N VAL A 91 -12.74 6.90 -5.27
CA VAL A 91 -13.95 6.80 -6.09
C VAL A 91 -14.19 5.37 -6.55
N PHE A 92 -15.45 4.96 -6.51
CA PHE A 92 -15.90 3.65 -6.98
C PHE A 92 -17.25 3.79 -7.64
N THR A 93 -17.40 3.23 -8.83
CA THR A 93 -18.65 3.33 -9.59
C THR A 93 -19.85 2.80 -8.81
N GLY A 94 -20.88 3.61 -8.70
CA GLY A 94 -22.17 3.22 -8.12
C GLY A 94 -22.27 3.28 -6.60
N VAL A 95 -21.30 3.88 -5.93
CA VAL A 95 -21.31 4.10 -4.48
C VAL A 95 -20.78 5.50 -4.13
N THR A 96 -21.18 6.01 -2.96
CA THR A 96 -20.68 7.30 -2.45
C THR A 96 -19.16 7.27 -2.33
N ASP A 97 -18.47 8.37 -2.65
CA ASP A 97 -17.03 8.50 -2.52
C ASP A 97 -16.58 8.32 -1.07
N ARG A 98 -15.40 7.74 -0.91
CA ARG A 98 -14.78 7.51 0.38
C ARG A 98 -13.59 8.43 0.54
N ALA A 99 -13.41 8.95 1.76
CA ALA A 99 -12.25 9.79 2.01
C ALA A 99 -11.65 9.53 3.40
N ALA A 100 -10.38 9.89 3.54
CA ALA A 100 -9.67 9.96 4.81
C ALA A 100 -8.51 10.95 4.73
N PHE A 101 -8.16 11.52 5.87
CA PHE A 101 -6.83 12.08 6.05
C PHE A 101 -5.83 10.94 6.19
N MET A 102 -4.81 10.96 5.34
CA MET A 102 -3.77 9.95 5.29
C MET A 102 -2.43 10.55 5.72
N ASP A 103 -1.74 9.88 6.62
CA ASP A 103 -0.38 10.24 7.06
C ASP A 103 0.63 9.33 6.37
N TYR A 104 1.64 9.96 5.77
CA TYR A 104 2.78 9.30 5.13
C TYR A 104 4.06 9.67 5.87
N THR A 105 4.90 8.67 6.10
CA THR A 105 6.27 8.83 6.63
C THR A 105 7.27 8.22 5.67
N VAL A 106 8.41 8.88 5.51
CA VAL A 106 9.49 8.42 4.64
C VAL A 106 10.68 8.03 5.49
N THR A 107 11.21 6.83 5.27
CA THR A 107 12.42 6.35 5.94
C THR A 107 13.38 5.75 4.94
N ASP A 108 14.68 5.98 5.16
CA ASP A 108 15.73 5.31 4.40
C ASP A 108 15.83 3.84 4.85
N ILE A 109 15.98 2.96 3.89
CA ILE A 109 16.24 1.52 4.09
C ILE A 109 17.45 1.10 3.26
N PRO A 110 18.09 -0.03 3.54
CA PRO A 110 19.21 -0.50 2.74
C PRO A 110 18.86 -0.57 1.24
N GLY A 111 19.57 0.20 0.44
CA GLY A 111 19.40 0.28 -1.02
C GLY A 111 18.19 1.07 -1.51
N GLY A 112 17.50 1.85 -0.65
CA GLY A 112 16.34 2.61 -1.10
C GLY A 112 15.55 3.31 -0.01
N LYS A 113 14.24 3.44 -0.22
CA LYS A 113 13.33 4.15 0.69
C LYS A 113 12.04 3.37 0.92
N ARG A 114 11.48 3.57 2.13
CA ARG A 114 10.14 3.13 2.52
C ARG A 114 9.24 4.36 2.71
N TYR A 115 8.04 4.26 2.17
CA TYR A 115 6.93 5.21 2.31
C TYR A 115 5.80 4.50 3.03
N ALA A 116 5.79 4.56 4.35
CA ALA A 116 4.72 3.98 5.14
C ALA A 116 3.53 4.95 5.19
N PHE A 117 2.30 4.43 5.13
CA PHE A 117 1.10 5.22 5.20
C PHE A 117 0.05 4.58 6.10
N GLN A 118 -0.73 5.44 6.73
CA GLN A 118 -1.88 5.04 7.53
C GLN A 118 -2.95 6.13 7.53
N LYS A 119 -4.18 5.73 7.80
CA LYS A 119 -5.23 6.69 8.11
C LYS A 119 -4.85 7.49 9.35
N ALA A 120 -4.89 8.82 9.27
CA ALA A 120 -4.62 9.70 10.41
C ALA A 120 -5.63 9.41 11.56
N VAL A 121 -5.18 9.60 12.78
CA VAL A 121 -6.03 9.38 13.97
C VAL A 121 -7.21 10.36 13.99
N ASP A 122 -6.92 11.63 13.75
CA ASP A 122 -7.95 12.68 13.71
C ASP A 122 -8.54 12.78 12.29
N GLN A 123 -9.84 12.54 12.21
CA GLN A 123 -10.68 12.66 11.01
C GLN A 123 -11.79 13.69 11.19
N SER A 124 -11.76 14.50 12.26
CA SER A 124 -12.86 15.41 12.64
C SER A 124 -13.18 16.47 11.59
N ALA A 125 -12.20 16.87 10.77
CA ALA A 125 -12.37 17.82 9.68
C ALA A 125 -12.79 17.17 8.34
N LEU A 126 -13.09 15.85 8.32
CA LEU A 126 -13.53 15.17 7.11
C LEU A 126 -14.92 15.67 6.70
N PRO A 127 -15.11 16.15 5.44
CA PRO A 127 -16.41 16.61 4.98
C PRO A 127 -17.49 15.52 5.02
N GLU A 128 -18.66 15.82 5.57
CA GLU A 128 -19.77 14.88 5.77
C GLU A 128 -20.29 14.22 4.49
N ARG A 129 -20.04 14.82 3.32
CA ARG A 129 -20.42 14.25 2.01
C ARG A 129 -19.71 12.94 1.67
N PHE A 130 -18.63 12.64 2.36
CA PHE A 130 -17.84 11.42 2.14
C PHE A 130 -18.16 10.34 3.18
N VAL A 131 -18.12 9.08 2.75
CA VAL A 131 -18.04 7.97 3.69
C VAL A 131 -16.60 7.89 4.17
N GLN A 132 -16.39 7.91 5.48
CA GLN A 132 -15.05 7.76 6.05
C GLN A 132 -14.49 6.36 5.77
N ILE A 133 -13.28 6.30 5.23
CA ILE A 133 -12.50 5.06 5.11
C ILE A 133 -12.27 4.50 6.51
N ALA A 134 -12.66 3.24 6.74
CA ALA A 134 -12.53 2.60 8.05
C ALA A 134 -11.06 2.26 8.35
N GLN A 135 -10.36 1.68 7.38
CA GLN A 135 -8.94 1.35 7.47
C GLN A 135 -8.26 1.60 6.12
N ASN A 136 -7.09 2.23 6.18
CA ASN A 136 -6.17 2.34 5.06
C ASN A 136 -4.75 2.43 5.64
N THR A 137 -3.99 1.37 5.53
CA THR A 137 -2.62 1.30 6.03
C THR A 137 -1.77 0.43 5.13
N GLY A 138 -0.49 0.74 5.05
CA GLY A 138 0.43 -0.02 4.22
C GLY A 138 1.77 0.67 4.05
N LYS A 139 2.47 0.25 3.01
CA LYS A 139 3.75 0.84 2.62
C LYS A 139 4.07 0.60 1.15
N TRP A 140 4.89 1.49 0.62
CA TRP A 140 5.69 1.28 -0.57
C TRP A 140 7.15 1.15 -0.14
N GLU A 141 7.88 0.20 -0.67
CA GLU A 141 9.34 0.13 -0.57
C GLU A 141 9.91 0.10 -1.98
N VAL A 142 10.85 0.99 -2.25
CA VAL A 142 11.56 1.04 -3.54
C VAL A 142 13.03 0.88 -3.25
N THR A 143 13.62 -0.17 -3.82
CA THR A 143 15.06 -0.45 -3.70
C THR A 143 15.68 -0.63 -5.08
N GLU A 144 16.94 -0.26 -5.20
CA GLU A 144 17.71 -0.44 -6.41
C GLU A 144 18.06 -1.93 -6.64
N THR A 145 18.07 -2.34 -7.90
CA THR A 145 18.57 -3.64 -8.35
C THR A 145 19.60 -3.45 -9.48
N SER A 146 20.31 -4.49 -9.85
CA SER A 146 21.26 -4.43 -10.98
C SER A 146 20.63 -4.10 -12.34
N SER A 147 19.30 -4.24 -12.47
CA SER A 147 18.58 -4.04 -13.75
C SER A 147 17.47 -2.98 -13.67
N GLY A 148 17.35 -2.28 -12.56
CA GLY A 148 16.29 -1.29 -12.36
C GLY A 148 15.88 -1.15 -10.90
N SER A 149 14.65 -1.50 -10.56
CA SER A 149 14.15 -1.40 -9.18
C SER A 149 13.31 -2.60 -8.76
N ARG A 150 13.35 -2.87 -7.47
CA ARG A 150 12.38 -3.71 -6.78
C ARG A 150 11.38 -2.82 -6.04
N LEU A 151 10.10 -3.04 -6.31
CA LEU A 151 8.98 -2.40 -5.62
C LEU A 151 8.28 -3.42 -4.73
N VAL A 152 8.08 -3.09 -3.45
CA VAL A 152 7.18 -3.83 -2.57
C VAL A 152 6.03 -2.90 -2.19
N PHE A 153 4.81 -3.33 -2.43
CA PHE A 153 3.60 -2.66 -1.99
C PHE A 153 2.84 -3.56 -1.02
N GLU A 154 2.53 -3.07 0.16
CA GLU A 154 1.66 -3.75 1.12
C GLU A 154 0.48 -2.85 1.44
N HIS A 155 -0.71 -3.44 1.53
CA HIS A 155 -1.93 -2.68 1.73
C HIS A 155 -2.96 -3.49 2.51
N ALA A 156 -3.55 -2.85 3.51
CA ALA A 156 -4.70 -3.35 4.25
C ALA A 156 -5.80 -2.27 4.23
N TYR A 157 -6.93 -2.58 3.58
CA TYR A 157 -7.95 -1.60 3.25
C TYR A 157 -9.36 -2.06 3.63
N ASP A 158 -10.09 -1.18 4.32
CA ASP A 158 -11.54 -1.26 4.51
C ASP A 158 -12.15 0.11 4.13
N ALA A 159 -12.91 0.14 3.06
CA ALA A 159 -13.53 1.36 2.55
C ALA A 159 -14.58 1.97 3.50
N GLY A 160 -14.98 1.25 4.54
CA GLY A 160 -16.02 1.68 5.47
C GLY A 160 -17.43 1.67 4.87
N GLY A 161 -18.40 1.94 5.74
CA GLY A 161 -19.81 2.00 5.37
C GLY A 161 -20.35 0.69 4.79
N TYR A 162 -21.50 0.80 4.11
CA TYR A 162 -22.08 -0.33 3.36
C TYR A 162 -21.48 -0.42 1.97
N LEU A 163 -21.00 -1.61 1.60
CA LEU A 163 -20.51 -1.92 0.26
C LEU A 163 -21.20 -3.16 -0.30
N PRO A 164 -21.61 -3.13 -1.58
CA PRO A 164 -22.01 -4.34 -2.28
C PRO A 164 -20.91 -5.41 -2.24
N GLY A 165 -21.27 -6.70 -2.07
CA GLY A 165 -20.31 -7.79 -1.88
C GLY A 165 -19.32 -7.97 -3.04
N PHE A 166 -19.64 -7.53 -4.27
CA PHE A 166 -18.70 -7.56 -5.39
C PHE A 166 -17.55 -6.58 -5.22
N LEU A 167 -17.80 -5.38 -4.62
CA LEU A 167 -16.75 -4.40 -4.32
C LEU A 167 -15.84 -4.89 -3.19
N VAL A 168 -16.39 -5.52 -2.16
CA VAL A 168 -15.58 -6.13 -1.11
C VAL A 168 -14.59 -7.15 -1.70
N ARG A 169 -15.07 -8.04 -2.60
CA ARG A 169 -14.21 -9.01 -3.29
C ARG A 169 -13.17 -8.34 -4.20
N TRP A 170 -13.54 -7.24 -4.84
CA TRP A 170 -12.61 -6.49 -5.69
C TRP A 170 -11.43 -5.94 -4.88
N PHE A 171 -11.67 -5.35 -3.72
CA PHE A 171 -10.60 -4.87 -2.82
C PHE A 171 -9.67 -6.00 -2.36
N GLN A 172 -10.16 -7.22 -2.29
CA GLN A 172 -9.42 -8.40 -1.85
C GLN A 172 -8.47 -8.99 -2.92
N GLY A 173 -8.15 -8.25 -3.98
CA GLY A 173 -7.20 -8.73 -5.00
C GLY A 173 -7.11 -7.88 -6.25
N ALA A 174 -8.20 -7.74 -7.01
CA ALA A 174 -8.19 -7.01 -8.29
C ALA A 174 -7.80 -5.53 -8.11
N GLY A 175 -8.22 -4.88 -7.03
CA GLY A 175 -7.87 -3.48 -6.74
C GLY A 175 -6.36 -3.29 -6.56
N THR A 176 -5.69 -4.18 -5.85
CA THR A 176 -4.22 -4.11 -5.71
C THR A 176 -3.51 -4.31 -7.05
N ARG A 177 -3.97 -5.27 -7.86
CA ARG A 177 -3.41 -5.47 -9.20
C ARG A 177 -3.57 -4.24 -10.07
N GLN A 178 -4.73 -3.59 -10.00
CA GLN A 178 -4.97 -2.33 -10.72
C GLN A 178 -4.01 -1.23 -10.29
N VAL A 179 -3.85 -0.98 -8.98
CA VAL A 179 -2.89 0.01 -8.44
C VAL A 179 -1.48 -0.25 -8.96
N ILE A 180 -1.01 -1.50 -8.95
CA ILE A 180 0.33 -1.87 -9.42
C ILE A 180 0.45 -1.70 -10.93
N THR A 181 -0.55 -2.11 -11.71
CA THR A 181 -0.56 -1.95 -13.16
C THR A 181 -0.54 -0.48 -13.57
N GLU A 182 -1.35 0.36 -12.94
CA GLU A 182 -1.40 1.80 -13.20
C GLU A 182 -0.09 2.49 -12.80
N THR A 183 0.49 2.11 -11.65
CA THR A 183 1.80 2.61 -11.20
C THR A 183 2.89 2.28 -12.22
N LYS A 184 2.94 1.01 -12.70
CA LYS A 184 3.90 0.59 -13.72
C LYS A 184 3.73 1.38 -15.01
N ALA A 185 2.49 1.43 -15.53
CA ALA A 185 2.18 2.11 -16.77
C ALA A 185 2.55 3.60 -16.74
N PHE A 186 2.40 4.26 -15.59
CA PHE A 186 2.81 5.65 -15.44
C PHE A 186 4.33 5.79 -15.31
N ALA A 187 4.99 4.89 -14.60
CA ALA A 187 6.44 4.89 -14.43
C ALA A 187 7.20 4.65 -15.75
N GLU A 188 6.61 3.89 -16.68
CA GLU A 188 7.19 3.57 -17.99
C GLU A 188 6.92 4.65 -19.06
N LYS A 189 6.10 5.67 -18.76
CA LYS A 189 5.90 6.78 -19.71
C LYS A 189 7.20 7.56 -19.89
N PRO A 190 7.56 7.95 -21.13
CA PRO A 190 8.64 8.91 -21.35
C PRO A 190 8.30 10.25 -20.68
N ASP A 191 9.34 10.98 -20.28
CA ASP A 191 9.24 12.36 -19.72
C ASP A 191 8.78 13.34 -20.78
#